data_468d0987291fcf8ae8dff484eac51896
#
_entry.id   468d0987291fcf8ae8dff484eac51896
#
_cell.length_a   1.000
_cell.length_b   1.000
_cell.length_c   1.000
_cell.angle_alpha   90.00
_cell.angle_beta   90.00
_cell.angle_gamma   90.00
#
_symmetry.space_group_name_H-M   'P 1'
#
loop_
_entity.id
_entity.type
_entity.pdbx_description
1 polymer ?
#
loop_
_entity_poly.entity_id
_entity_poly.type
_entity_poly.pdbx_seq_one_letter_code
_entity_poly.pdbx_strand_id
1 'polypeptide(L)'
;MSALVIRVPERLDPASVERMHAQMVGMDGASAIILEGLPERFCLGMTFVETSAPGAGCSAVVRDGLNSFRALMEKILNCPRPTLAVVDGAAFGGGLGLAAACDFVLASTRARFSLPEALYGLMPAIIRPALLTRLTPQKLNMLLFTCHSRSAEEAQSLGLVDGLVPPIQIDKAKMEIIRHFGRAKTASVIAARRQNSAAFAEALSAGVAETAAALADERVIAALAAAAGDQDLPWNSN
;
A
#
# COMPACT_ATOMS: atom_id res chain seq x y z
N MET A 1 -5.50 19.37 -17.97
CA MET A 1 -4.50 18.54 -17.28
C MET A 1 -5.14 17.17 -17.09
N SER A 2 -4.58 16.11 -17.68
CA SER A 2 -5.12 14.76 -17.56
C SER A 2 -4.37 14.01 -16.46
N ALA A 3 -5.08 13.48 -15.47
CA ALA A 3 -4.50 12.56 -14.50
C ALA A 3 -4.83 11.12 -14.94
N LEU A 4 -3.91 10.19 -14.72
CA LEU A 4 -4.15 8.77 -14.92
C LEU A 4 -4.62 8.17 -13.60
N VAL A 5 -5.80 7.55 -13.61
CA VAL A 5 -6.34 6.85 -12.44
C VAL A 5 -6.04 5.37 -12.54
N ILE A 6 -5.32 4.86 -11.55
CA ILE A 6 -5.05 3.44 -11.34
C ILE A 6 -6.07 2.92 -10.34
N ARG A 7 -6.91 1.98 -10.74
CA ARG A 7 -7.88 1.35 -9.86
C ARG A 7 -7.20 0.34 -8.96
N VAL A 8 -7.24 0.62 -7.65
CA VAL A 8 -6.71 -0.27 -6.62
C VAL A 8 -7.78 -1.31 -6.30
N PRO A 9 -7.48 -2.61 -6.37
CA PRO A 9 -8.42 -3.67 -6.05
C PRO A 9 -8.65 -3.74 -4.54
N GLU A 10 -9.79 -4.30 -4.13
CA GLU A 10 -10.08 -4.55 -2.71
C GLU A 10 -9.02 -5.43 -2.05
N ARG A 11 -8.51 -6.44 -2.80
CA ARG A 11 -7.42 -7.30 -2.37
C ARG A 11 -6.39 -7.44 -3.48
N LEU A 12 -5.13 -7.58 -3.07
CA LEU A 12 -4.00 -7.75 -3.97
C LEU A 12 -3.76 -9.25 -4.19
N ASP A 13 -4.06 -9.72 -5.37
CA ASP A 13 -3.64 -11.01 -5.93
C ASP A 13 -2.67 -10.78 -7.10
N PRO A 14 -1.95 -11.81 -7.59
CA PRO A 14 -1.00 -11.64 -8.70
C PRO A 14 -1.63 -10.99 -9.94
N ALA A 15 -2.84 -11.38 -10.31
CA ALA A 15 -3.51 -10.87 -11.50
C ALA A 15 -3.91 -9.39 -11.35
N SER A 16 -4.33 -8.97 -10.16
CA SER A 16 -4.68 -7.58 -9.89
C SER A 16 -3.45 -6.67 -9.85
N VAL A 17 -2.34 -7.17 -9.29
CA VAL A 17 -1.05 -6.47 -9.30
C VAL A 17 -0.57 -6.27 -10.75
N GLU A 18 -0.68 -7.28 -11.59
CA GLU A 18 -0.33 -7.20 -13.01
C GLU A 18 -1.22 -6.18 -13.77
N ARG A 19 -2.53 -6.16 -13.49
CA ARG A 19 -3.42 -5.13 -14.04
C ARG A 19 -3.00 -3.72 -13.62
N MET A 20 -2.61 -3.50 -12.37
CA MET A 20 -2.08 -2.20 -11.93
C MET A 20 -0.79 -1.82 -12.66
N HIS A 21 0.12 -2.79 -12.85
CA HIS A 21 1.33 -2.59 -13.67
C HIS A 21 0.99 -2.15 -15.10
N ALA A 22 0.04 -2.83 -15.74
CA ALA A 22 -0.38 -2.51 -17.10
C ALA A 22 -1.01 -1.10 -17.20
N GLN A 23 -1.83 -0.70 -16.24
CA GLN A 23 -2.41 0.64 -16.20
C GLN A 23 -1.31 1.72 -16.09
N MET A 24 -0.22 1.46 -15.37
CA MET A 24 0.90 2.41 -15.24
C MET A 24 1.76 2.55 -16.51
N VAL A 25 1.57 1.74 -17.54
CA VAL A 25 2.27 1.91 -18.84
C VAL A 25 1.80 3.17 -19.56
N GLY A 26 0.54 3.57 -19.39
CA GLY A 26 -0.07 4.74 -20.06
C GLY A 26 0.26 6.11 -19.43
N MET A 27 1.30 6.25 -18.59
CA MET A 27 1.55 7.50 -17.83
C MET A 27 2.19 8.63 -18.63
N ASP A 28 2.63 8.44 -19.87
CA ASP A 28 3.46 9.42 -20.61
C ASP A 28 2.77 10.75 -20.86
N GLY A 29 1.45 10.79 -20.96
CA GLY A 29 0.67 12.04 -21.14
C GLY A 29 0.06 12.61 -19.86
N ALA A 30 0.18 11.91 -18.73
CA ALA A 30 -0.47 12.30 -17.49
C ALA A 30 0.33 13.35 -16.71
N SER A 31 -0.38 14.29 -16.09
CA SER A 31 0.21 15.28 -15.17
C SER A 31 0.37 14.75 -13.75
N ALA A 32 -0.37 13.71 -13.38
CA ALA A 32 -0.31 13.02 -12.10
C ALA A 32 -0.84 11.58 -12.23
N ILE A 33 -0.43 10.72 -11.31
CA ILE A 33 -0.96 9.35 -11.17
C ILE A 33 -1.78 9.29 -9.89
N ILE A 34 -2.97 8.71 -9.98
CA ILE A 34 -3.90 8.59 -8.85
C ILE A 34 -4.14 7.12 -8.57
N LEU A 35 -3.88 6.68 -7.37
CA LEU A 35 -4.30 5.40 -6.85
C LEU A 35 -5.64 5.58 -6.12
N GLU A 36 -6.69 4.96 -6.63
CA GLU A 36 -8.05 5.12 -6.09
C GLU A 36 -8.73 3.76 -5.97
N GLY A 37 -9.16 3.42 -4.75
CA GLY A 37 -9.91 2.21 -4.47
C GLY A 37 -11.41 2.38 -4.65
N LEU A 38 -12.18 1.40 -4.19
CA LEU A 38 -13.63 1.51 -4.07
C LEU A 38 -14.01 2.38 -2.86
N PRO A 39 -15.19 3.00 -2.85
CA PRO A 39 -15.75 3.59 -1.64
C PRO A 39 -15.78 2.56 -0.51
N GLU A 40 -15.46 2.99 0.73
CA GLU A 40 -15.39 2.18 1.96
C GLU A 40 -14.23 1.17 2.01
N ARG A 41 -13.59 0.82 0.88
CA ARG A 41 -12.48 -0.14 0.81
C ARG A 41 -11.43 0.31 -0.17
N PHE A 42 -10.39 1.00 0.32
CA PHE A 42 -9.27 1.34 -0.56
C PHE A 42 -8.51 0.08 -0.99
N CYS A 43 -8.01 -0.69 -0.02
CA CYS A 43 -7.39 -2.00 -0.25
C CYS A 43 -7.11 -2.70 1.09
N LEU A 44 -7.49 -3.96 1.20
CA LEU A 44 -7.32 -4.79 2.40
C LEU A 44 -6.02 -5.61 2.42
N GLY A 45 -5.09 -5.33 1.51
CA GLY A 45 -3.78 -5.98 1.42
C GLY A 45 -3.75 -7.23 0.55
N MET A 46 -2.68 -8.00 0.69
CA MET A 46 -2.42 -9.18 -0.13
C MET A 46 -3.28 -10.36 0.29
N THR A 47 -3.68 -11.18 -0.69
CA THR A 47 -4.34 -12.46 -0.46
C THR A 47 -3.29 -13.57 -0.45
N PHE A 48 -3.23 -14.32 0.66
CA PHE A 48 -2.30 -15.44 0.84
C PHE A 48 -3.01 -16.81 0.74
N VAL A 49 -4.15 -16.89 0.04
CA VAL A 49 -5.00 -18.10 -0.02
C VAL A 49 -4.26 -19.31 -0.62
N GLU A 50 -3.32 -19.08 -1.54
CA GLU A 50 -2.54 -20.14 -2.18
C GLU A 50 -1.38 -20.67 -1.31
N THR A 51 -1.05 -20.02 -0.19
CA THR A 51 -0.02 -20.47 0.74
C THR A 51 -0.51 -21.55 1.71
N SER A 52 -1.79 -21.88 1.68
CA SER A 52 -2.48 -22.67 2.71
C SER A 52 -2.31 -24.19 2.57
N ALA A 53 -1.47 -24.70 1.66
CA ALA A 53 -1.16 -26.12 1.59
C ALA A 53 -0.05 -26.48 2.59
N PRO A 54 -0.33 -27.32 3.63
CA PRO A 54 0.69 -27.75 4.59
C PRO A 54 1.90 -28.38 3.88
N GLY A 55 3.10 -27.92 4.20
CA GLY A 55 4.37 -28.46 3.69
C GLY A 55 4.83 -27.90 2.33
N ALA A 56 4.10 -26.96 1.72
CA ALA A 56 4.47 -26.40 0.43
C ALA A 56 5.61 -25.35 0.52
N GLY A 57 5.93 -24.84 1.70
CA GLY A 57 6.86 -23.73 1.88
C GLY A 57 6.38 -22.48 1.12
N CYS A 58 7.26 -21.49 0.94
CA CYS A 58 6.97 -20.38 0.01
C CYS A 58 7.07 -20.90 -1.43
N SER A 59 5.93 -21.29 -2.03
CA SER A 59 5.88 -21.80 -3.40
C SER A 59 6.45 -20.78 -4.41
N ALA A 60 6.86 -21.25 -5.59
CA ALA A 60 7.33 -20.36 -6.66
C ALA A 60 6.26 -19.30 -7.00
N VAL A 61 4.99 -19.71 -7.07
CA VAL A 61 3.83 -18.83 -7.35
C VAL A 61 3.73 -17.70 -6.34
N VAL A 62 3.86 -18.00 -5.04
CA VAL A 62 3.82 -17.00 -3.97
C VAL A 62 5.02 -16.05 -4.08
N ARG A 63 6.21 -16.58 -4.31
CA ARG A 63 7.43 -15.76 -4.49
C ARG A 63 7.32 -14.84 -5.71
N ASP A 64 6.76 -15.30 -6.80
CA ASP A 64 6.50 -14.51 -8.00
C ASP A 64 5.48 -13.39 -7.71
N GLY A 65 4.42 -13.68 -6.96
CA GLY A 65 3.45 -12.69 -6.49
C GLY A 65 4.10 -11.60 -5.61
N LEU A 66 4.97 -11.98 -4.67
CA LEU A 66 5.73 -11.04 -3.84
C LEU A 66 6.67 -10.16 -4.70
N ASN A 67 7.35 -10.75 -5.70
CA ASN A 67 8.21 -10.02 -6.62
C ASN A 67 7.40 -9.06 -7.50
N SER A 68 6.24 -9.46 -7.99
CA SER A 68 5.35 -8.58 -8.76
C SER A 68 4.86 -7.40 -7.91
N PHE A 69 4.49 -7.64 -6.65
CA PHE A 69 4.09 -6.57 -5.73
C PHE A 69 5.27 -5.64 -5.40
N ARG A 70 6.47 -6.19 -5.15
CA ARG A 70 7.70 -5.41 -4.99
C ARG A 70 7.93 -4.49 -6.19
N ALA A 71 7.83 -5.03 -7.41
CA ALA A 71 8.05 -4.26 -8.63
C ALA A 71 6.99 -3.14 -8.80
N LEU A 72 5.74 -3.37 -8.38
CA LEU A 72 4.70 -2.33 -8.35
C LEU A 72 5.05 -1.22 -7.36
N MET A 73 5.47 -1.56 -6.14
CA MET A 73 5.92 -0.60 -5.14
C MET A 73 7.08 0.26 -5.64
N GLU A 74 8.08 -0.39 -6.26
CA GLU A 74 9.23 0.28 -6.85
C GLU A 74 8.82 1.25 -7.97
N LYS A 75 7.87 0.83 -8.82
CA LYS A 75 7.34 1.67 -9.90
C LYS A 75 6.58 2.89 -9.38
N ILE A 76 5.84 2.77 -8.28
CA ILE A 76 5.16 3.91 -7.64
C ILE A 76 6.19 4.85 -7.01
N LEU A 77 7.12 4.33 -6.21
CA LEU A 77 8.15 5.11 -5.53
C LEU A 77 9.07 5.87 -6.49
N ASN A 78 9.33 5.31 -7.69
CA ASN A 78 10.17 5.93 -8.73
C ASN A 78 9.36 6.58 -9.86
N CYS A 79 8.04 6.74 -9.68
CA CYS A 79 7.17 7.31 -10.71
C CYS A 79 7.65 8.70 -11.15
N PRO A 80 7.82 8.98 -12.46
CA PRO A 80 8.27 10.29 -12.95
C PRO A 80 7.19 11.37 -12.87
N ARG A 81 6.02 11.05 -12.36
CA ARG A 81 4.88 11.95 -12.13
C ARG A 81 4.55 12.00 -10.65
N PRO A 82 4.03 13.12 -10.12
CA PRO A 82 3.46 13.16 -8.78
C PRO A 82 2.38 12.10 -8.62
N THR A 83 2.34 11.45 -7.46
CA THR A 83 1.42 10.36 -7.15
C THR A 83 0.50 10.74 -6.00
N LEU A 84 -0.79 10.40 -6.10
CA LEU A 84 -1.83 10.66 -5.12
C LEU A 84 -2.56 9.36 -4.77
N ALA A 85 -2.61 9.00 -3.51
CA ALA A 85 -3.56 8.00 -3.02
C ALA A 85 -4.84 8.68 -2.54
N VAL A 86 -5.99 8.21 -3.00
CA VAL A 86 -7.32 8.66 -2.56
C VAL A 86 -7.96 7.54 -1.75
N VAL A 87 -7.97 7.71 -0.44
CA VAL A 87 -8.38 6.68 0.52
C VAL A 87 -9.74 7.06 1.12
N ASP A 88 -10.80 6.45 0.60
CA ASP A 88 -12.17 6.69 1.06
C ASP A 88 -12.74 5.48 1.82
N GLY A 89 -11.91 4.76 2.55
CA GLY A 89 -12.27 3.56 3.31
C GLY A 89 -11.05 2.86 3.89
N ALA A 90 -11.14 1.54 4.04
CA ALA A 90 -10.08 0.74 4.67
C ALA A 90 -8.83 0.60 3.79
N ALA A 91 -7.66 0.93 4.35
CA ALA A 91 -6.34 0.74 3.77
C ALA A 91 -5.49 -0.07 4.74
N PHE A 92 -5.37 -1.39 4.51
CA PHE A 92 -4.73 -2.33 5.44
C PHE A 92 -3.56 -3.04 4.78
N GLY A 93 -2.53 -3.34 5.56
CA GLY A 93 -1.38 -4.13 5.12
C GLY A 93 -0.77 -3.59 3.83
N GLY A 94 -0.68 -4.43 2.79
CA GLY A 94 -0.21 -4.03 1.46
C GLY A 94 -0.95 -2.81 0.87
N GLY A 95 -2.24 -2.63 1.18
CA GLY A 95 -3.02 -1.46 0.77
C GLY A 95 -2.53 -0.17 1.44
N LEU A 96 -2.20 -0.23 2.74
CA LEU A 96 -1.55 0.88 3.42
C LEU A 96 -0.18 1.18 2.82
N GLY A 97 0.57 0.13 2.44
CA GLY A 97 1.85 0.27 1.73
C GLY A 97 1.72 1.02 0.41
N LEU A 98 0.72 0.68 -0.42
CA LEU A 98 0.43 1.39 -1.68
C LEU A 98 0.11 2.87 -1.43
N ALA A 99 -0.72 3.17 -0.43
CA ALA A 99 -1.03 4.56 -0.08
C ALA A 99 0.23 5.30 0.38
N ALA A 100 1.03 4.70 1.26
CA ALA A 100 2.26 5.30 1.78
C ALA A 100 3.34 5.54 0.70
N ALA A 101 3.36 4.73 -0.36
CA ALA A 101 4.27 4.90 -1.49
C ALA A 101 3.95 6.12 -2.37
N CYS A 102 2.76 6.69 -2.26
CA CYS A 102 2.38 7.91 -2.98
C CYS A 102 2.96 9.17 -2.32
N ASP A 103 3.14 10.24 -3.11
CA ASP A 103 3.62 11.54 -2.61
C ASP A 103 2.64 12.20 -1.66
N PHE A 104 1.36 12.01 -1.92
CA PHE A 104 0.29 12.60 -1.14
C PHE A 104 -0.80 11.56 -0.86
N VAL A 105 -1.29 11.54 0.36
CA VAL A 105 -2.42 10.70 0.79
C VAL A 105 -3.58 11.60 1.17
N LEU A 106 -4.62 11.62 0.35
CA LEU A 106 -5.90 12.26 0.64
C LEU A 106 -6.84 11.20 1.21
N ALA A 107 -7.31 11.41 2.42
CA ALA A 107 -8.27 10.50 3.06
C ALA A 107 -9.61 11.18 3.32
N SER A 108 -10.67 10.39 3.32
CA SER A 108 -11.94 10.82 3.92
C SER A 108 -11.96 10.52 5.42
N THR A 109 -12.83 11.22 6.17
CA THR A 109 -13.01 10.99 7.61
C THR A 109 -13.52 9.60 7.98
N ARG A 110 -14.01 8.80 7.02
CA ARG A 110 -14.38 7.40 7.26
C ARG A 110 -13.25 6.40 7.02
N ALA A 111 -12.10 6.86 6.51
CA ALA A 111 -10.98 5.98 6.23
C ALA A 111 -10.41 5.34 7.51
N ARG A 112 -9.89 4.12 7.37
CA ARG A 112 -9.26 3.35 8.43
C ARG A 112 -7.93 2.79 7.95
N PHE A 113 -6.95 2.73 8.84
CA PHE A 113 -5.58 2.33 8.53
C PHE A 113 -5.09 1.30 9.53
N SER A 114 -4.54 0.16 9.06
CA SER A 114 -4.03 -0.88 9.95
C SER A 114 -2.86 -1.65 9.34
N LEU A 115 -2.00 -2.18 10.22
CA LEU A 115 -0.95 -3.14 9.92
C LEU A 115 -1.20 -4.41 10.73
N PRO A 116 -2.05 -5.32 10.23
CA PRO A 116 -2.43 -6.53 10.97
C PRO A 116 -1.40 -7.66 10.87
N GLU A 117 -0.32 -7.50 10.13
CA GLU A 117 0.64 -8.54 9.77
C GLU A 117 1.20 -9.27 10.99
N ALA A 118 1.47 -8.55 12.09
CA ALA A 118 2.04 -9.16 13.30
C ALA A 118 1.08 -10.16 13.98
N LEU A 119 -0.24 -10.04 13.76
CA LEU A 119 -1.21 -11.03 14.25
C LEU A 119 -0.96 -12.44 13.68
N TYR A 120 -0.38 -12.50 12.50
CA TYR A 120 -0.09 -13.73 11.76
C TYR A 120 1.39 -14.13 11.83
N GLY A 121 2.20 -13.41 12.64
CA GLY A 121 3.64 -13.62 12.68
C GLY A 121 4.40 -13.09 11.45
N LEU A 122 3.76 -12.23 10.67
CA LEU A 122 4.38 -11.58 9.51
C LEU A 122 4.92 -10.19 9.88
N MET A 123 6.01 -9.82 9.21
CA MET A 123 6.50 -8.45 9.15
C MET A 123 6.06 -7.83 7.81
N PRO A 124 5.56 -6.60 7.76
CA PRO A 124 5.20 -5.92 6.52
C PRO A 124 6.47 -5.44 5.78
N ALA A 125 7.41 -6.35 5.50
CA ALA A 125 8.77 -6.04 5.09
C ALA A 125 8.84 -5.36 3.72
N ILE A 126 8.01 -5.77 2.75
CA ILE A 126 7.97 -5.17 1.40
C ILE A 126 7.46 -3.72 1.44
N ILE A 127 6.49 -3.40 2.30
CA ILE A 127 5.92 -2.05 2.37
C ILE A 127 6.65 -1.15 3.37
N ARG A 128 7.50 -1.72 4.23
CA ARG A 128 8.25 -1.00 5.26
C ARG A 128 9.03 0.21 4.73
N PRO A 129 9.76 0.14 3.60
CA PRO A 129 10.47 1.29 3.05
C PRO A 129 9.55 2.48 2.76
N ALA A 130 8.38 2.25 2.18
CA ALA A 130 7.39 3.29 1.91
C ALA A 130 6.81 3.88 3.20
N LEU A 131 6.50 3.05 4.19
CA LEU A 131 6.01 3.51 5.50
C LEU A 131 7.04 4.38 6.23
N LEU A 132 8.33 4.05 6.14
CA LEU A 132 9.41 4.81 6.76
C LEU A 132 9.70 6.17 6.08
N THR A 133 9.16 6.44 4.89
CA THR A 133 9.19 7.79 4.33
C THR A 133 8.23 8.75 5.03
N ARG A 134 7.23 8.22 5.75
CA ARG A 134 6.16 8.98 6.40
C ARG A 134 6.19 8.89 7.92
N LEU A 135 6.66 7.77 8.44
CA LEU A 135 6.66 7.46 9.86
C LEU A 135 8.07 7.36 10.42
N THR A 136 8.26 7.76 11.66
CA THR A 136 9.46 7.35 12.40
C THR A 136 9.40 5.84 12.68
N PRO A 137 10.56 5.17 12.87
CA PRO A 137 10.59 3.76 13.24
C PRO A 137 9.74 3.42 14.47
N GLN A 138 9.68 4.31 15.46
CA GLN A 138 8.89 4.14 16.68
C GLN A 138 7.38 4.14 16.38
N LYS A 139 6.90 5.07 15.56
CA LYS A 139 5.49 5.15 15.15
C LYS A 139 5.09 3.93 14.34
N LEU A 140 5.97 3.47 13.43
CA LEU A 140 5.74 2.25 12.66
C LEU A 140 5.65 1.02 13.56
N ASN A 141 6.58 0.86 14.51
CA ASN A 141 6.55 -0.24 15.45
C ASN A 141 5.30 -0.22 16.34
N MET A 142 4.84 0.96 16.76
CA MET A 142 3.60 1.10 17.51
C MET A 142 2.38 0.62 16.70
N LEU A 143 2.27 0.99 15.42
CA LEU A 143 1.20 0.50 14.54
C LEU A 143 1.26 -1.03 14.37
N LEU A 144 2.45 -1.56 14.11
CA LEU A 144 2.67 -2.98 13.87
C LEU A 144 2.38 -3.84 15.10
N PHE A 145 2.92 -3.45 16.29
CA PHE A 145 2.81 -4.26 17.49
C PHE A 145 1.43 -4.19 18.15
N THR A 146 0.71 -3.08 17.95
CA THR A 146 -0.66 -2.97 18.45
C THR A 146 -1.69 -3.59 17.50
N CYS A 147 -1.38 -3.72 16.20
CA CYS A 147 -2.30 -4.17 15.14
C CYS A 147 -3.64 -3.41 15.14
N HIS A 148 -3.70 -2.28 15.82
CA HIS A 148 -4.93 -1.53 16.04
C HIS A 148 -5.30 -0.71 14.81
N SER A 149 -6.59 -0.75 14.43
CA SER A 149 -7.10 0.09 13.34
C SER A 149 -7.15 1.55 13.79
N ARG A 150 -6.52 2.44 13.01
CA ARG A 150 -6.47 3.87 13.26
C ARG A 150 -7.52 4.61 12.45
N SER A 151 -8.13 5.61 13.06
CA SER A 151 -8.99 6.54 12.34
C SER A 151 -8.18 7.41 11.38
N ALA A 152 -8.88 8.10 10.47
CA ALA A 152 -8.24 9.00 9.53
C ALA A 152 -7.55 10.19 10.23
N GLU A 153 -8.10 10.68 11.33
CA GLU A 153 -7.55 11.74 12.17
C GLU A 153 -6.28 11.29 12.89
N GLU A 154 -6.29 10.06 13.46
CA GLU A 154 -5.10 9.47 14.07
C GLU A 154 -4.00 9.27 13.02
N ALA A 155 -4.35 8.76 11.83
CA ALA A 155 -3.42 8.55 10.73
C ALA A 155 -2.81 9.88 10.24
N GLN A 156 -3.58 10.96 10.20
CA GLN A 156 -3.10 12.30 9.91
C GLN A 156 -2.12 12.79 10.98
N SER A 157 -2.45 12.63 12.25
CA SER A 157 -1.58 13.01 13.37
C SER A 157 -0.26 12.21 13.39
N LEU A 158 -0.26 11.00 12.89
CA LEU A 158 0.94 10.17 12.73
C LEU A 158 1.81 10.61 11.55
N GLY A 159 1.23 11.21 10.50
CA GLY A 159 1.89 11.59 9.26
C GLY A 159 1.62 10.64 8.09
N LEU A 160 0.70 9.68 8.24
CA LEU A 160 0.27 8.79 7.15
C LEU A 160 -0.65 9.49 6.15
N VAL A 161 -1.47 10.42 6.60
CA VAL A 161 -2.45 11.18 5.82
C VAL A 161 -2.02 12.64 5.73
N ASP A 162 -1.98 13.20 4.51
CA ASP A 162 -1.58 14.58 4.27
C ASP A 162 -2.80 15.52 4.20
N GLY A 163 -3.91 15.03 3.63
CA GLY A 163 -5.16 15.77 3.53
C GLY A 163 -6.34 14.95 4.05
N LEU A 164 -7.19 15.59 4.87
CA LEU A 164 -8.37 14.96 5.44
C LEU A 164 -9.61 15.79 5.13
N VAL A 165 -10.63 15.16 4.58
CA VAL A 165 -11.89 15.81 4.19
C VAL A 165 -13.10 14.91 4.48
N PRO A 166 -14.32 15.46 4.64
CA PRO A 166 -15.53 14.65 4.63
C PRO A 166 -15.67 13.89 3.29
N PRO A 167 -16.30 12.68 3.29
CA PRO A 167 -16.45 11.88 2.06
C PRO A 167 -17.06 12.64 0.89
N ILE A 168 -18.05 13.50 1.14
CA ILE A 168 -18.71 14.31 0.10
C ILE A 168 -17.76 15.32 -0.58
N GLN A 169 -16.61 15.64 0.01
CA GLN A 169 -15.65 16.60 -0.51
C GLN A 169 -14.44 15.95 -1.18
N ILE A 170 -14.33 14.61 -1.17
CA ILE A 170 -13.12 13.93 -1.60
C ILE A 170 -12.78 14.18 -3.07
N ASP A 171 -13.78 14.21 -3.95
CA ASP A 171 -13.57 14.48 -5.36
C ASP A 171 -13.13 15.92 -5.63
N LYS A 172 -13.70 16.89 -4.91
CA LYS A 172 -13.30 18.28 -4.99
C LYS A 172 -11.84 18.45 -4.55
N ALA A 173 -11.48 17.90 -3.39
CA ALA A 173 -10.11 17.96 -2.86
C ALA A 173 -9.11 17.27 -3.79
N LYS A 174 -9.45 16.09 -4.33
CA LYS A 174 -8.67 15.37 -5.34
C LYS A 174 -8.35 16.28 -6.55
N MET A 175 -9.34 16.95 -7.10
CA MET A 175 -9.16 17.83 -8.26
C MET A 175 -8.28 19.05 -7.95
N GLU A 176 -8.34 19.58 -6.74
CA GLU A 176 -7.45 20.66 -6.29
C GLU A 176 -5.99 20.21 -6.21
N ILE A 177 -5.72 19.03 -5.64
CA ILE A 177 -4.39 18.45 -5.54
C ILE A 177 -3.81 18.18 -6.94
N ILE A 178 -4.60 17.59 -7.85
CA ILE A 178 -4.18 17.35 -9.25
C ILE A 178 -3.76 18.65 -9.93
N ARG A 179 -4.51 19.74 -9.71
CA ARG A 179 -4.19 21.07 -10.28
C ARG A 179 -2.85 21.59 -9.73
N HIS A 180 -2.57 21.37 -8.46
CA HIS A 180 -1.28 21.72 -7.85
C HIS A 180 -0.14 20.87 -8.39
N PHE A 181 -0.33 19.56 -8.51
CA PHE A 181 0.65 18.64 -9.09
C PHE A 181 1.02 18.99 -10.53
N GLY A 182 0.06 19.46 -11.33
CA GLY A 182 0.29 19.89 -12.69
C GLY A 182 1.24 21.10 -12.84
N ARG A 183 1.62 21.77 -11.73
CA ARG A 183 2.64 22.83 -11.72
C ARG A 183 4.06 22.27 -11.60
N ALA A 184 4.23 21.06 -11.08
CA ALA A 184 5.52 20.43 -10.92
C ALA A 184 6.11 20.03 -12.29
N LYS A 185 7.36 20.40 -12.53
CA LYS A 185 8.07 19.96 -13.73
C LYS A 185 8.55 18.53 -13.56
N THR A 186 8.35 17.70 -14.58
CA THR A 186 8.76 16.28 -14.58
C THR A 186 10.24 16.09 -14.22
N ALA A 187 11.12 16.95 -14.72
CA ALA A 187 12.55 16.89 -14.39
C ALA A 187 12.84 17.01 -12.88
N SER A 188 12.09 17.89 -12.18
CA SER A 188 12.24 18.08 -10.74
C SER A 188 11.72 16.87 -9.97
N VAL A 189 10.61 16.25 -10.42
CA VAL A 189 10.07 15.03 -9.81
C VAL A 189 11.08 13.88 -9.96
N ILE A 190 11.63 13.67 -11.15
CA ILE A 190 12.64 12.66 -11.43
C ILE A 190 13.89 12.90 -10.56
N ALA A 191 14.37 14.14 -10.45
CA ALA A 191 15.54 14.46 -9.64
C ALA A 191 15.32 14.13 -8.15
N ALA A 192 14.15 14.44 -7.60
CA ALA A 192 13.79 14.09 -6.23
C ALA A 192 13.76 12.56 -5.99
N ARG A 193 13.22 11.78 -6.95
CA ARG A 193 13.15 10.32 -6.86
C ARG A 193 14.53 9.65 -6.85
N ARG A 194 15.44 10.13 -7.68
CA ARG A 194 16.80 9.55 -7.81
C ARG A 194 17.58 9.51 -6.51
N GLN A 195 17.30 10.41 -5.57
CA GLN A 195 18.01 10.46 -4.29
C GLN A 195 17.81 9.19 -3.43
N ASN A 196 16.67 8.51 -3.57
CA ASN A 196 16.30 7.38 -2.72
C ASN A 196 16.13 6.06 -3.50
N SER A 197 16.19 6.08 -4.84
CA SER A 197 15.78 4.93 -5.67
C SER A 197 16.60 3.67 -5.41
N ALA A 198 17.93 3.78 -5.25
CA ALA A 198 18.79 2.64 -4.98
C ALA A 198 18.51 2.01 -3.60
N ALA A 199 18.36 2.86 -2.57
CA ALA A 199 18.03 2.41 -1.21
C ALA A 199 16.64 1.72 -1.16
N PHE A 200 15.68 2.23 -1.92
CA PHE A 200 14.36 1.59 -2.03
C PHE A 200 14.45 0.23 -2.72
N ALA A 201 15.17 0.11 -3.83
CA ALA A 201 15.33 -1.15 -4.55
C ALA A 201 15.93 -2.24 -3.66
N GLU A 202 17.00 -1.91 -2.91
CA GLU A 202 17.64 -2.82 -1.97
C GLU A 202 16.69 -3.23 -0.84
N ALA A 203 16.05 -2.26 -0.16
CA ALA A 203 15.15 -2.52 0.95
C ALA A 203 13.90 -3.32 0.53
N LEU A 204 13.32 -3.03 -0.64
CA LEU A 204 12.20 -3.79 -1.20
C LEU A 204 12.58 -5.23 -1.51
N SER A 205 13.78 -5.46 -2.05
CA SER A 205 14.29 -6.81 -2.36
C SER A 205 14.54 -7.62 -1.09
N ALA A 206 15.13 -7.01 -0.07
CA ALA A 206 15.28 -7.62 1.26
C ALA A 206 13.93 -7.99 1.86
N GLY A 207 12.92 -7.11 1.71
CA GLY A 207 11.55 -7.34 2.18
C GLY A 207 10.87 -8.56 1.54
N VAL A 208 11.13 -8.84 0.25
CA VAL A 208 10.64 -10.07 -0.40
C VAL A 208 11.25 -11.30 0.25
N ALA A 209 12.56 -11.30 0.49
CA ALA A 209 13.26 -12.45 1.09
C ALA A 209 12.74 -12.71 2.52
N GLU A 210 12.56 -11.65 3.32
CA GLU A 210 12.04 -11.74 4.68
C GLU A 210 10.59 -12.26 4.71
N THR A 211 9.71 -11.72 3.86
CA THR A 211 8.31 -12.19 3.77
C THR A 211 8.24 -13.63 3.29
N ALA A 212 9.05 -14.02 2.30
CA ALA A 212 9.08 -15.39 1.80
C ALA A 212 9.59 -16.38 2.86
N ALA A 213 10.57 -15.99 3.68
CA ALA A 213 11.05 -16.80 4.79
C ALA A 213 9.98 -16.99 5.85
N ALA A 214 9.25 -15.93 6.21
CA ALA A 214 8.14 -16.03 7.18
C ALA A 214 6.99 -16.90 6.66
N LEU A 215 6.65 -16.82 5.38
CA LEU A 215 5.63 -17.67 4.74
C LEU A 215 6.06 -19.15 4.56
N ALA A 216 7.29 -19.50 4.89
CA ALA A 216 7.73 -20.89 4.99
C ALA A 216 7.49 -21.50 6.38
N ASP A 217 7.15 -20.71 7.40
CA ASP A 217 6.83 -21.18 8.75
C ASP A 217 5.37 -21.70 8.82
N GLU A 218 5.20 -22.97 9.20
CA GLU A 218 3.88 -23.61 9.30
C GLU A 218 2.94 -22.90 10.27
N ARG A 219 3.46 -22.25 11.31
CA ARG A 219 2.66 -21.48 12.27
C ARG A 219 2.07 -20.22 11.63
N VAL A 220 2.82 -19.56 10.74
CA VAL A 220 2.37 -18.41 9.98
C VAL A 220 1.27 -18.84 8.99
N ILE A 221 1.48 -19.94 8.28
CA ILE A 221 0.49 -20.51 7.35
C ILE A 221 -0.80 -20.85 8.09
N ALA A 222 -0.70 -21.53 9.26
CA ALA A 222 -1.85 -21.89 10.06
C ALA A 222 -2.64 -20.65 10.55
N ALA A 223 -1.93 -19.59 10.97
CA ALA A 223 -2.56 -18.35 11.42
C ALA A 223 -3.30 -17.63 10.27
N LEU A 224 -2.69 -17.59 9.08
CA LEU A 224 -3.31 -17.02 7.89
C LEU A 224 -4.54 -17.82 7.42
N ALA A 225 -4.48 -19.15 7.47
CA ALA A 225 -5.58 -20.03 7.12
C ALA A 225 -6.76 -19.88 8.10
N ALA A 226 -6.49 -19.78 9.40
CA ALA A 226 -7.50 -19.53 10.40
C ALA A 226 -8.21 -18.18 10.16
N ALA A 227 -7.46 -17.12 9.86
CA ALA A 227 -8.01 -15.81 9.57
C ALA A 227 -8.83 -15.77 8.27
N ALA A 228 -8.50 -16.58 7.27
CA ALA A 228 -9.26 -16.63 6.02
C ALA A 228 -10.65 -17.29 6.20
N GLY A 229 -10.81 -18.17 7.20
CA GLY A 229 -12.07 -18.83 7.56
C GLY A 229 -12.97 -18.00 8.49
N ASP A 230 -12.41 -17.02 9.17
CA ASP A 230 -13.12 -16.18 10.13
C ASP A 230 -13.59 -14.88 9.47
N GLN A 231 -14.92 -14.68 9.36
CA GLN A 231 -15.49 -13.45 8.84
C GLN A 231 -15.34 -12.27 9.83
N ASP A 232 -15.03 -12.57 11.09
CA ASP A 232 -14.69 -11.60 12.13
C ASP A 232 -13.17 -11.36 12.18
N LEU A 233 -12.67 -10.72 11.15
CA LEU A 233 -11.29 -10.24 11.18
C LEU A 233 -11.11 -9.24 12.33
N PRO A 234 -9.94 -9.22 13.02
CA PRO A 234 -9.72 -8.43 14.25
C PRO A 234 -10.02 -6.92 14.13
N TRP A 235 -10.21 -6.41 12.94
CA TRP A 235 -10.58 -5.02 12.65
C TRP A 235 -12.09 -4.80 12.47
N ASN A 236 -12.92 -5.86 12.50
CA ASN A 236 -14.38 -5.73 12.45
C ASN A 236 -15.00 -5.52 13.85
N SER A 237 -14.26 -5.76 14.91
CA SER A 237 -14.68 -5.51 16.29
C SER A 237 -14.28 -4.09 16.69
N ASN A 238 -15.22 -3.15 16.50
CA ASN A 238 -15.30 -1.71 16.80
C ASN A 238 -14.85 -0.76 15.81
#